data_b3ab7831796e5a23346b82f062aea22c
#
_entry.id   b3ab7831796e5a23346b82f062aea22c
#
_cell.length_a   1.000
_cell.length_b   1.000
_cell.length_c   1.000
_cell.angle_alpha   90.00
_cell.angle_beta   90.00
_cell.angle_gamma   90.00
#
_symmetry.space_group_name_H-M   'P 1'
#
loop_
_entity.id
_entity.type
_entity.pdbx_description
1 polymer ?
#
loop_
_entity_poly.entity_id
_entity_poly.type
_entity_poly.pdbx_seq_one_letter_code
_entity_poly.pdbx_strand_id
1 'polypeptide(L)'
;YDDVAIGINICEDIWIEDGPADLQVKAGASLIVNINASPFDINKTNSRRKQVMEKAKKLNVPIIYLNMVGGQDELVFDGGSFVVDSSGEIIFQASQFQEEVFSFDLDVQVKDIVSDSKLTLNIKKDKIPELQSHKTFDELESMYEALKLGVADYVQKNNFHKVLVGLSGGIDSALTATIAVDALGSD
;
A
#
# COMPACT_ATOMS: atom_id res chain seq x y z
N TYR A 1 -4.25 -20.37 -10.00
CA TYR A 1 -5.19 -21.23 -9.29
C TYR A 1 -6.30 -21.53 -10.26
N ASP A 2 -6.41 -22.77 -10.72
CA ASP A 2 -7.49 -23.28 -11.58
C ASP A 2 -8.06 -22.24 -12.58
N ASP A 3 -7.23 -21.79 -13.54
CA ASP A 3 -7.61 -20.87 -14.62
C ASP A 3 -7.91 -19.40 -14.25
N VAL A 4 -7.57 -18.96 -13.03
CA VAL A 4 -7.64 -17.54 -12.67
C VAL A 4 -6.45 -16.78 -13.27
N ALA A 5 -6.70 -15.89 -14.21
CA ALA A 5 -5.69 -14.98 -14.73
C ALA A 5 -5.56 -13.73 -13.84
N ILE A 6 -4.33 -13.39 -13.51
CA ILE A 6 -4.00 -12.21 -12.69
C ILE A 6 -3.26 -11.20 -13.57
N GLY A 7 -3.78 -10.00 -13.66
CA GLY A 7 -3.09 -8.86 -14.26
C GLY A 7 -2.20 -8.19 -13.23
N ILE A 8 -0.92 -8.00 -13.54
CA ILE A 8 0.03 -7.29 -12.67
C ILE A 8 0.44 -6.01 -13.37
N ASN A 9 0.30 -4.89 -12.68
CA ASN A 9 0.74 -3.59 -13.17
C ASN A 9 1.40 -2.77 -12.05
N ILE A 10 2.01 -1.66 -12.40
CA ILE A 10 2.88 -0.91 -11.49
C ILE A 10 2.42 0.54 -11.41
N CYS A 11 2.23 1.00 -10.17
CA CYS A 11 2.04 2.40 -9.82
C CYS A 11 0.97 3.10 -10.70
N GLU A 12 1.37 4.08 -11.48
CA GLU A 12 0.50 4.94 -12.29
C GLU A 12 -0.26 4.20 -13.41
N ASP A 13 0.13 2.98 -13.76
CA ASP A 13 -0.57 2.15 -14.74
C ASP A 13 -2.07 2.00 -14.41
N ILE A 14 -2.42 2.00 -13.12
CA ILE A 14 -3.81 1.84 -12.66
C ILE A 14 -4.67 3.08 -12.94
N TRP A 15 -4.04 4.27 -13.06
CA TRP A 15 -4.74 5.53 -13.27
C TRP A 15 -5.08 5.81 -14.73
N ILE A 16 -4.34 5.18 -15.66
CA ILE A 16 -4.47 5.43 -17.09
C ILE A 16 -5.78 4.86 -17.60
N GLU A 17 -6.56 5.67 -18.26
CA GLU A 17 -7.76 5.23 -18.97
C GLU A 17 -7.37 4.44 -20.22
N ASP A 18 -8.04 3.31 -20.47
CA ASP A 18 -7.65 2.32 -21.49
C ASP A 18 -6.18 1.86 -21.40
N GLY A 19 -5.61 1.94 -20.19
CA GLY A 19 -4.24 1.60 -19.87
C GLY A 19 -4.02 0.10 -19.61
N PRO A 20 -2.86 -0.25 -18.98
CA PRO A 20 -2.47 -1.63 -18.74
C PRO A 20 -3.54 -2.47 -18.03
N ALA A 21 -4.20 -1.95 -17.00
CA ALA A 21 -5.25 -2.67 -16.28
C ALA A 21 -6.44 -3.03 -17.18
N ASP A 22 -6.88 -2.08 -18.02
CA ASP A 22 -7.99 -2.30 -18.97
C ASP A 22 -7.61 -3.37 -20.01
N LEU A 23 -6.37 -3.34 -20.51
CA LEU A 23 -5.87 -4.32 -21.49
C LEU A 23 -5.75 -5.71 -20.85
N GLN A 24 -5.28 -5.82 -19.62
CA GLN A 24 -5.17 -7.08 -18.89
C GLN A 24 -6.55 -7.71 -18.67
N VAL A 25 -7.56 -6.92 -18.30
CA VAL A 25 -8.93 -7.42 -18.15
C VAL A 25 -9.53 -7.84 -19.49
N LYS A 26 -9.28 -7.10 -20.56
CA LYS A 26 -9.68 -7.49 -21.93
C LYS A 26 -9.01 -8.80 -22.37
N ALA A 27 -7.80 -9.08 -21.88
CA ALA A 27 -7.07 -10.33 -22.13
C ALA A 27 -7.52 -11.51 -21.23
N GLY A 28 -8.47 -11.30 -20.34
CA GLY A 28 -9.03 -12.34 -19.47
C GLY A 28 -8.60 -12.29 -18.01
N ALA A 29 -7.90 -11.24 -17.57
CA ALA A 29 -7.57 -11.10 -16.15
C ALA A 29 -8.85 -11.00 -15.31
N SER A 30 -8.92 -11.84 -14.27
CA SER A 30 -10.02 -11.91 -13.30
C SER A 30 -9.73 -11.16 -12.01
N LEU A 31 -8.48 -10.73 -11.83
CA LEU A 31 -7.96 -9.99 -10.69
C LEU A 31 -6.82 -9.09 -11.18
N ILE A 32 -6.75 -7.88 -10.64
CA ILE A 32 -5.61 -6.97 -10.83
C ILE A 32 -4.81 -6.85 -9.54
N VAL A 33 -3.49 -6.96 -9.63
CA VAL A 33 -2.54 -6.62 -8.56
C VAL A 33 -1.73 -5.41 -9.02
N ASN A 34 -1.91 -4.29 -8.34
CA ASN A 34 -1.18 -3.05 -8.62
C ASN A 34 -0.14 -2.82 -7.52
N ILE A 35 1.13 -2.81 -7.90
CA ILE A 35 2.28 -2.70 -6.98
C ILE A 35 2.82 -1.29 -7.01
N ASN A 36 2.95 -0.65 -5.85
CA ASN A 36 3.24 0.77 -5.72
C ASN A 36 4.39 1.07 -4.76
N ALA A 37 5.15 2.10 -5.11
CA ALA A 37 5.95 2.91 -4.21
C ALA A 37 5.43 4.36 -4.31
N SER A 38 4.19 4.56 -3.86
CA SER A 38 3.52 5.86 -3.92
C SER A 38 3.82 6.63 -2.65
N PRO A 39 4.55 7.78 -2.74
CA PRO A 39 4.93 8.55 -1.56
C PRO A 39 3.72 9.07 -0.80
N PHE A 40 3.90 9.19 0.51
CA PHE A 40 2.92 9.81 1.40
C PHE A 40 2.68 11.28 1.01
N ASP A 41 1.42 11.63 0.99
CA ASP A 41 0.93 13.00 0.94
C ASP A 41 -0.41 13.01 1.67
N ILE A 42 -0.66 14.05 2.45
CA ILE A 42 -1.81 14.14 3.34
C ILE A 42 -3.17 13.96 2.63
N ASN A 43 -3.25 14.36 1.37
CA ASN A 43 -4.47 14.26 0.56
C ASN A 43 -4.53 13.00 -0.31
N LYS A 44 -3.43 12.27 -0.42
CA LYS A 44 -3.28 11.20 -1.41
C LYS A 44 -4.04 9.93 -1.06
N THR A 45 -4.16 9.60 0.23
CA THR A 45 -4.83 8.37 0.70
C THR A 45 -6.26 8.27 0.18
N ASN A 46 -7.06 9.33 0.34
CA ASN A 46 -8.45 9.36 -0.13
C ASN A 46 -8.54 9.35 -1.67
N SER A 47 -7.62 10.05 -2.33
CA SER A 47 -7.55 10.09 -3.80
C SER A 47 -7.22 8.72 -4.39
N ARG A 48 -6.22 8.01 -3.84
CA ARG A 48 -5.87 6.63 -4.23
C ARG A 48 -7.07 5.69 -4.12
N ARG A 49 -7.73 5.70 -2.96
CA ARG A 49 -8.91 4.85 -2.72
C ARG A 49 -10.00 5.10 -3.73
N LYS A 50 -10.41 6.35 -3.88
CA LYS A 50 -11.46 6.72 -4.82
C LYS A 50 -11.17 6.22 -6.25
N GLN A 51 -9.97 6.46 -6.74
CA GLN A 51 -9.58 6.07 -8.09
C GLN A 51 -9.55 4.54 -8.27
N VAL A 52 -9.04 3.78 -7.29
CA VAL A 52 -9.02 2.31 -7.38
C VAL A 52 -10.43 1.73 -7.28
N MET A 53 -11.29 2.27 -6.42
CA MET A 53 -12.70 1.89 -6.31
C MET A 53 -13.45 2.10 -7.63
N GLU A 54 -13.28 3.28 -8.25
CA GLU A 54 -13.89 3.60 -9.55
C GLU A 54 -13.36 2.67 -10.65
N LYS A 55 -12.05 2.38 -10.64
CA LYS A 55 -11.41 1.48 -11.60
C LYS A 55 -11.89 0.04 -11.46
N ALA A 56 -11.95 -0.50 -10.23
CA ALA A 56 -12.45 -1.85 -9.96
C ALA A 56 -13.90 -2.01 -10.45
N LYS A 57 -14.76 -1.04 -10.13
CA LYS A 57 -16.14 -1.00 -10.59
C LYS A 57 -16.25 -0.93 -12.11
N LYS A 58 -15.46 -0.06 -12.77
CA LYS A 58 -15.44 0.07 -14.24
C LYS A 58 -15.03 -1.24 -14.91
N LEU A 59 -14.00 -1.90 -14.39
CA LEU A 59 -13.44 -3.14 -14.96
C LEU A 59 -14.25 -4.38 -14.57
N ASN A 60 -15.09 -4.28 -13.55
CA ASN A 60 -15.82 -5.40 -12.95
C ASN A 60 -14.89 -6.55 -12.55
N VAL A 61 -13.77 -6.22 -11.91
CA VAL A 61 -12.80 -7.16 -11.33
C VAL A 61 -12.25 -6.59 -10.02
N PRO A 62 -11.94 -7.44 -9.02
CA PRO A 62 -11.27 -6.97 -7.81
C PRO A 62 -9.87 -6.46 -8.12
N ILE A 63 -9.43 -5.50 -7.30
CA ILE A 63 -8.10 -4.91 -7.38
C ILE A 63 -7.42 -4.98 -6.01
N ILE A 64 -6.23 -5.56 -5.97
CA ILE A 64 -5.31 -5.48 -4.83
C ILE A 64 -4.37 -4.31 -5.08
N TYR A 65 -4.48 -3.27 -4.27
CA TYR A 65 -3.56 -2.14 -4.26
C TYR A 65 -2.52 -2.36 -3.17
N LEU A 66 -1.29 -2.68 -3.57
CA LEU A 66 -0.17 -2.90 -2.66
C LEU A 66 0.73 -1.67 -2.68
N ASN A 67 1.01 -1.07 -1.52
CA ASN A 67 1.89 0.07 -1.41
C ASN A 67 3.05 -0.21 -0.45
N MET A 68 4.22 0.30 -0.79
CA MET A 68 5.44 0.23 -0.02
C MET A 68 5.28 0.93 1.34
N VAL A 69 5.98 0.44 2.36
CA VAL A 69 6.20 1.10 3.65
C VAL A 69 7.67 1.46 3.77
N GLY A 70 7.97 2.62 4.32
CA GLY A 70 9.33 3.01 4.68
C GLY A 70 9.68 4.46 4.35
N GLY A 71 10.82 4.90 4.86
CA GLY A 71 11.45 6.17 4.51
C GLY A 71 12.66 5.95 3.59
N GLN A 72 12.83 6.82 2.60
CA GLN A 72 13.97 6.82 1.71
C GLN A 72 14.29 8.26 1.32
N ASP A 73 15.45 8.74 1.77
CA ASP A 73 15.88 10.13 1.64
C ASP A 73 14.79 11.09 2.17
N GLU A 74 14.24 11.97 1.34
CA GLU A 74 13.15 12.88 1.68
C GLU A 74 11.74 12.29 1.52
N LEU A 75 11.62 11.04 1.07
CA LEU A 75 10.33 10.41 0.81
C LEU A 75 9.94 9.47 1.95
N VAL A 76 8.66 9.46 2.27
CA VAL A 76 8.05 8.48 3.16
C VAL A 76 6.94 7.75 2.40
N PHE A 77 6.86 6.45 2.57
CA PHE A 77 5.84 5.58 1.97
C PHE A 77 4.96 5.02 3.09
N ASP A 78 3.70 5.34 3.03
CA ASP A 78 2.73 5.11 4.12
C ASP A 78 2.13 3.71 4.14
N GLY A 79 2.43 2.85 3.16
CA GLY A 79 1.77 1.56 3.07
C GLY A 79 0.27 1.72 2.86
N GLY A 80 -0.51 1.28 3.85
CA GLY A 80 -1.96 1.38 3.80
C GLY A 80 -2.56 0.64 2.60
N SER A 81 -1.97 -0.49 2.23
CA SER A 81 -2.44 -1.35 1.16
C SER A 81 -3.90 -1.75 1.38
N PHE A 82 -4.66 -1.96 0.32
CA PHE A 82 -6.08 -2.30 0.44
C PHE A 82 -6.56 -3.16 -0.71
N VAL A 83 -7.71 -3.78 -0.51
CA VAL A 83 -8.37 -4.61 -1.52
C VAL A 83 -9.76 -4.05 -1.81
N VAL A 84 -10.07 -3.93 -3.07
CA VAL A 84 -11.37 -3.49 -3.58
C VAL A 84 -12.00 -4.64 -4.34
N ASP A 85 -13.25 -4.92 -4.08
CA ASP A 85 -14.01 -5.92 -4.83
C ASP A 85 -14.48 -5.40 -6.20
N SER A 86 -15.10 -6.27 -7.00
CA SER A 86 -15.60 -5.91 -8.34
C SER A 86 -16.76 -4.89 -8.32
N SER A 87 -17.39 -4.67 -7.17
CA SER A 87 -18.43 -3.64 -7.01
C SER A 87 -17.86 -2.25 -6.72
N GLY A 88 -16.56 -2.18 -6.40
CA GLY A 88 -15.86 -0.96 -6.03
C GLY A 88 -15.85 -0.69 -4.52
N GLU A 89 -16.17 -1.68 -3.69
CA GLU A 89 -16.14 -1.55 -2.23
C GLU A 89 -14.80 -2.03 -1.66
N ILE A 90 -14.26 -1.29 -0.68
CA ILE A 90 -13.05 -1.71 0.03
C ILE A 90 -13.41 -2.83 1.01
N ILE A 91 -12.92 -4.03 0.74
CA ILE A 91 -13.18 -5.22 1.56
C ILE A 91 -12.06 -5.54 2.55
N PHE A 92 -10.90 -4.93 2.37
CA PHE A 92 -9.77 -5.04 3.29
C PHE A 92 -8.91 -3.79 3.26
N GLN A 93 -8.36 -3.43 4.43
CA GLN A 93 -7.44 -2.32 4.63
C GLN A 93 -6.30 -2.76 5.54
N ALA A 94 -5.07 -2.68 5.07
CA ALA A 94 -3.85 -2.89 5.86
C ALA A 94 -3.52 -1.67 6.73
N SER A 95 -2.66 -1.86 7.72
CA SER A 95 -2.10 -0.78 8.54
C SER A 95 -1.34 0.24 7.68
N GLN A 96 -1.32 1.48 8.13
CA GLN A 96 -0.41 2.49 7.62
C GLN A 96 0.88 2.50 8.45
N PHE A 97 2.01 2.83 7.83
CA PHE A 97 3.33 2.98 8.44
C PHE A 97 3.89 1.72 9.13
N GLN A 98 3.34 0.55 8.81
CA GLN A 98 3.79 -0.74 9.33
C GLN A 98 3.93 -1.76 8.20
N GLU A 99 5.02 -2.53 8.22
CA GLU A 99 5.18 -3.69 7.34
C GLU A 99 4.35 -4.85 7.86
N GLU A 100 3.51 -5.42 6.99
CA GLU A 100 2.63 -6.52 7.34
C GLU A 100 2.57 -7.55 6.21
N VAL A 101 2.36 -8.80 6.60
CA VAL A 101 2.00 -9.88 5.67
C VAL A 101 0.64 -10.41 6.07
N PHE A 102 -0.28 -10.37 5.14
CA PHE A 102 -1.64 -10.87 5.35
C PHE A 102 -2.09 -11.73 4.18
N SER A 103 -3.04 -12.60 4.45
CA SER A 103 -3.68 -13.47 3.46
C SER A 103 -5.19 -13.45 3.65
N PHE A 104 -5.93 -13.53 2.56
CA PHE A 104 -7.39 -13.49 2.57
C PHE A 104 -7.94 -14.32 1.41
N ASP A 105 -9.17 -14.78 1.57
CA ASP A 105 -9.92 -15.39 0.47
C ASP A 105 -10.62 -14.27 -0.32
N LEU A 106 -10.52 -14.35 -1.64
CA LEU A 106 -11.14 -13.39 -2.55
C LEU A 106 -12.00 -14.11 -3.58
N ASP A 107 -13.25 -13.73 -3.67
CA ASP A 107 -14.14 -14.22 -4.71
C ASP A 107 -13.80 -13.55 -6.05
N VAL A 108 -13.39 -14.36 -7.01
CA VAL A 108 -13.09 -13.91 -8.36
C VAL A 108 -13.94 -14.66 -9.39
N GLN A 109 -14.45 -13.94 -10.37
CA GLN A 109 -15.12 -14.54 -11.50
C GLN A 109 -14.09 -14.92 -12.55
N VAL A 110 -13.92 -16.23 -12.77
CA VAL A 110 -13.02 -16.74 -13.81
C VAL A 110 -13.52 -16.29 -15.19
N LYS A 111 -12.59 -15.76 -15.98
CA LYS A 111 -12.84 -15.29 -17.36
C LYS A 111 -12.05 -16.12 -18.34
N ASP A 112 -12.51 -16.18 -19.58
CA ASP A 112 -11.75 -16.83 -20.66
C ASP A 112 -10.46 -16.05 -20.93
N ILE A 113 -9.32 -16.77 -20.94
CA ILE A 113 -8.02 -16.19 -21.16
C ILE A 113 -7.76 -16.10 -22.67
N VAL A 114 -7.56 -14.89 -23.16
CA VAL A 114 -7.33 -14.60 -24.59
C VAL A 114 -5.84 -14.33 -24.88
N SER A 115 -5.00 -14.33 -23.86
CA SER A 115 -3.57 -14.02 -24.00
C SER A 115 -2.72 -15.25 -24.21
N ASP A 116 -1.79 -15.17 -25.18
CA ASP A 116 -0.74 -16.20 -25.41
C ASP A 116 0.40 -16.10 -24.40
N SER A 117 0.52 -14.98 -23.68
CA SER A 117 1.59 -14.73 -22.69
C SER A 117 1.08 -14.97 -21.29
N LYS A 118 1.26 -16.19 -20.79
CA LYS A 118 0.91 -16.53 -19.39
C LYS A 118 2.04 -17.25 -18.68
N LEU A 119 2.22 -16.92 -17.40
CA LEU A 119 3.02 -17.69 -16.47
C LEU A 119 2.08 -18.49 -15.58
N THR A 120 2.28 -19.80 -15.51
CA THR A 120 1.49 -20.67 -14.61
C THR A 120 2.23 -20.84 -13.31
N LEU A 121 1.61 -20.47 -12.20
CA LEU A 121 2.14 -20.63 -10.84
C LEU A 121 1.40 -21.75 -10.13
N ASN A 122 2.16 -22.70 -9.56
CA ASN A 122 1.62 -23.73 -8.68
C ASN A 122 1.79 -23.28 -7.22
N ILE A 123 0.70 -22.83 -6.60
CA ILE A 123 0.70 -22.33 -5.22
C ILE A 123 0.11 -23.40 -4.30
N LYS A 124 0.81 -23.73 -3.20
CA LYS A 124 0.27 -24.61 -2.16
C LYS A 124 -0.65 -23.83 -1.25
N LYS A 125 -1.76 -24.43 -0.86
CA LYS A 125 -2.73 -23.83 0.05
C LYS A 125 -2.28 -24.10 1.49
N ASP A 126 -1.88 -23.07 2.22
CA ASP A 126 -1.61 -23.09 3.64
C ASP A 126 -2.81 -22.57 4.44
N LYS A 127 -2.82 -22.76 5.76
CA LYS A 127 -3.84 -22.17 6.62
C LYS A 127 -3.71 -20.63 6.59
N ILE A 128 -4.79 -19.98 6.26
CA ILE A 128 -4.90 -18.52 6.21
C ILE A 128 -5.25 -18.02 7.63
N PRO A 129 -4.46 -17.12 8.24
CA PRO A 129 -4.86 -16.48 9.49
C PRO A 129 -6.10 -15.61 9.29
N GLU A 130 -6.87 -15.43 10.37
CA GLU A 130 -8.05 -14.58 10.36
C GLU A 130 -7.62 -13.13 10.08
N LEU A 131 -8.28 -12.52 9.10
CA LEU A 131 -7.94 -11.19 8.61
C LEU A 131 -8.59 -10.13 9.48
N GLN A 132 -7.80 -9.17 9.98
CA GLN A 132 -8.30 -7.96 10.62
C GLN A 132 -8.05 -6.76 9.70
N SER A 133 -9.12 -6.05 9.36
CA SER A 133 -9.03 -4.80 8.62
C SER A 133 -8.71 -3.65 9.57
N HIS A 134 -7.79 -2.78 9.20
CA HIS A 134 -7.34 -1.67 10.01
C HIS A 134 -8.06 -0.37 9.64
N LYS A 135 -8.27 0.48 10.67
CA LYS A 135 -8.74 1.84 10.47
C LYS A 135 -7.58 2.72 9.98
N THR A 136 -7.86 3.62 9.07
CA THR A 136 -6.89 4.65 8.69
C THR A 136 -6.74 5.70 9.77
N PHE A 137 -5.54 6.22 9.90
CA PHE A 137 -5.24 7.39 10.74
C PHE A 137 -5.96 8.65 10.22
N ASP A 138 -6.23 9.57 11.12
CA ASP A 138 -6.59 10.93 10.71
C ASP A 138 -5.38 11.70 10.15
N GLU A 139 -5.61 12.93 9.70
CA GLU A 139 -4.56 13.72 9.05
C GLU A 139 -3.37 14.01 9.97
N LEU A 140 -3.63 14.39 11.22
CA LEU A 140 -2.57 14.74 12.18
C LEU A 140 -1.80 13.50 12.62
N GLU A 141 -2.51 12.42 12.91
CA GLU A 141 -1.89 11.13 13.21
C GLU A 141 -1.02 10.64 12.05
N SER A 142 -1.53 10.73 10.81
CA SER A 142 -0.78 10.34 9.62
C SER A 142 0.49 11.18 9.42
N MET A 143 0.43 12.49 9.65
CA MET A 143 1.59 13.36 9.58
C MET A 143 2.64 12.99 10.63
N TYR A 144 2.20 12.73 11.86
CA TYR A 144 3.08 12.37 12.96
C TYR A 144 3.77 11.04 12.71
N GLU A 145 3.02 10.01 12.32
CA GLU A 145 3.57 8.69 12.01
C GLU A 145 4.51 8.73 10.79
N ALA A 146 4.21 9.56 9.78
CA ALA A 146 5.12 9.78 8.65
C ALA A 146 6.45 10.38 9.08
N LEU A 147 6.44 11.38 9.98
CA LEU A 147 7.65 11.98 10.51
C LEU A 147 8.48 10.97 11.33
N LYS A 148 7.83 10.18 12.18
CA LYS A 148 8.48 9.12 12.95
C LYS A 148 9.16 8.09 12.05
N LEU A 149 8.42 7.57 11.06
CA LEU A 149 8.94 6.58 10.11
C LEU A 149 10.12 7.13 9.32
N GLY A 150 10.01 8.36 8.82
CA GLY A 150 11.09 9.04 8.09
C GLY A 150 12.37 9.16 8.92
N VAL A 151 12.24 9.59 10.17
CA VAL A 151 13.40 9.70 11.10
C VAL A 151 13.99 8.33 11.41
N ALA A 152 13.14 7.35 11.77
CA ALA A 152 13.58 6.00 12.11
C ALA A 152 14.37 5.36 10.96
N ASP A 153 13.81 5.36 9.76
CA ASP A 153 14.42 4.75 8.59
C ASP A 153 15.69 5.47 8.14
N TYR A 154 15.70 6.80 8.17
CA TYR A 154 16.90 7.57 7.84
C TYR A 154 18.06 7.22 8.75
N VAL A 155 17.84 7.18 10.07
CA VAL A 155 18.85 6.86 11.06
C VAL A 155 19.33 5.42 10.89
N GLN A 156 18.42 4.46 10.78
CA GLN A 156 18.73 3.04 10.65
C GLN A 156 19.45 2.71 9.33
N LYS A 157 18.95 3.20 8.22
CA LYS A 157 19.51 2.92 6.87
C LYS A 157 20.89 3.53 6.68
N ASN A 158 21.20 4.63 7.38
CA ASN A 158 22.53 5.22 7.40
C ASN A 158 23.45 4.65 8.49
N ASN A 159 23.00 3.66 9.27
CA ASN A 159 23.75 3.05 10.36
C ASN A 159 24.19 4.06 11.43
N PHE A 160 23.40 5.08 11.69
CA PHE A 160 23.64 5.99 12.79
C PHE A 160 23.19 5.35 14.11
N HIS A 161 24.05 5.38 15.12
CA HIS A 161 23.77 4.81 16.44
C HIS A 161 23.26 5.84 17.43
N LYS A 162 23.45 7.12 17.15
CA LYS A 162 23.06 8.24 18.02
C LYS A 162 22.65 9.44 17.19
N VAL A 163 21.69 10.18 17.71
CA VAL A 163 21.29 11.48 17.21
C VAL A 163 21.47 12.54 18.27
N LEU A 164 21.70 13.78 17.86
CA LEU A 164 21.81 14.93 18.75
C LEU A 164 20.79 15.98 18.34
N VAL A 165 20.01 16.46 19.30
CA VAL A 165 19.02 17.53 19.08
C VAL A 165 19.38 18.74 19.90
N GLY A 166 19.53 19.89 19.26
CA GLY A 166 19.73 21.17 19.93
C GLY A 166 18.40 21.71 20.45
N LEU A 167 18.21 21.70 21.80
CA LEU A 167 16.99 22.25 22.40
C LEU A 167 17.18 23.75 22.68
N SER A 168 16.47 24.58 21.91
CA SER A 168 16.50 26.04 22.09
C SER A 168 15.53 26.56 23.16
N GLY A 169 14.64 25.68 23.67
CA GLY A 169 13.55 26.05 24.56
C GLY A 169 12.25 26.47 23.83
N GLY A 170 12.28 26.50 22.49
CA GLY A 170 11.09 26.76 21.67
C GLY A 170 10.32 25.49 21.31
N ILE A 171 9.07 25.67 20.86
CA ILE A 171 8.17 24.56 20.53
C ILE A 171 8.70 23.67 19.40
N ASP A 172 9.35 24.24 18.40
CA ASP A 172 9.85 23.50 17.23
C ASP A 172 10.93 22.49 17.64
N SER A 173 11.90 22.92 18.47
CA SER A 173 12.95 22.04 18.98
C SER A 173 12.40 20.98 19.95
N ALA A 174 11.38 21.31 20.72
CA ALA A 174 10.71 20.38 21.61
C ALA A 174 9.96 19.30 20.79
N LEU A 175 9.22 19.70 19.76
CA LEU A 175 8.54 18.77 18.86
C LEU A 175 9.53 17.85 18.12
N THR A 176 10.63 18.42 17.61
CA THR A 176 11.71 17.63 16.97
C THR A 176 12.27 16.58 17.92
N ALA A 177 12.55 16.94 19.18
CA ALA A 177 13.04 16.00 20.17
C ALA A 177 12.01 14.91 20.52
N THR A 178 10.73 15.27 20.61
CA THR A 178 9.66 14.31 20.85
C THR A 178 9.56 13.30 19.71
N ILE A 179 9.54 13.75 18.45
CA ILE A 179 9.52 12.88 17.29
C ILE A 179 10.74 11.96 17.26
N ALA A 180 11.93 12.49 17.58
CA ALA A 180 13.16 11.69 17.62
C ALA A 180 13.09 10.59 18.67
N VAL A 181 12.59 10.89 19.88
CA VAL A 181 12.41 9.89 20.96
C VAL A 181 11.36 8.84 20.55
N ASP A 182 10.23 9.26 20.00
CA ASP A 182 9.18 8.34 19.59
C ASP A 182 9.57 7.46 18.39
N ALA A 183 10.49 7.94 17.56
CA ALA A 183 11.01 7.20 16.41
C ALA A 183 12.14 6.22 16.77
N LEU A 184 13.02 6.59 17.72
CA LEU A 184 14.30 5.91 17.98
C LEU A 184 14.37 5.26 19.36
N GLY A 185 13.48 5.61 20.27
CA GLY A 185 13.55 5.25 21.69
C GLY A 185 14.27 6.32 22.51
N SER A 186 14.31 6.09 23.82
CA SER A 186 14.87 7.04 24.81
C SER A 186 16.33 6.81 25.20
N ASP A 187 17.00 5.79 24.64
CA ASP A 187 18.33 5.33 25.07
C ASP A 187 19.47 5.84 24.18
#